data_3f6bb42e1a2c5b31c51071f25f6b001b
#
_entry.id   3f6bb42e1a2c5b31c51071f25f6b001b
#
_cell.length_a   1.000
_cell.length_b   1.000
_cell.length_c   1.000
_cell.angle_alpha   90.00
_cell.angle_beta   90.00
_cell.angle_gamma   90.00
#
_symmetry.space_group_name_H-M   'P 1'
#
loop_
_entity.id
_entity.type
_entity.pdbx_description
1 polymer ?
#
loop_
_entity_poly.entity_id
_entity_poly.type
_entity_poly.pdbx_seq_one_letter_code
_entity_poly.pdbx_strand_id
1 'polypeptide(L)'
;MASRNRERQREAFAIGAHPDDIEFYMAGTLLLLKEAGFEIHYMTLASGSCGSLTISPAKLRQIRQRESRRAANILEATYHPSLADDLEIFYDLGTLRKLAAVIREVRPEIILTHSPQDYMEDHSNTCRLAVTAAFARGMPNFRTTPVRKAVDVEVTIYHAMPHSLRGPLRCPVVPDSFVNTASVHILKRDALAAHESQRAWLDASQGMNSYLAAMDGLSREVGRMSGRFDYAEGWRRHLHVGFSGTDADPLRQILGDNYLVNPKADS
;
A
#
# COMPACT_ATOMS: atom_id res chain seq x y z
N MET A 1 38.84 -15.06 -11.44
CA MET A 1 38.14 -14.65 -10.20
C MET A 1 36.69 -14.49 -10.53
N ALA A 2 35.85 -15.46 -10.16
CA ALA A 2 34.43 -15.42 -10.41
C ALA A 2 33.80 -14.39 -9.46
N SER A 3 33.28 -13.28 -9.99
CA SER A 3 32.44 -12.36 -9.23
C SER A 3 31.22 -13.16 -8.81
N ARG A 4 31.04 -13.41 -7.51
CA ARG A 4 29.77 -13.86 -6.95
C ARG A 4 28.75 -12.78 -7.33
N ASN A 5 27.92 -13.06 -8.33
CA ASN A 5 26.69 -12.34 -8.57
C ASN A 5 25.86 -12.49 -7.29
N ARG A 6 25.92 -11.52 -6.36
CA ARG A 6 24.93 -11.44 -5.30
C ARG A 6 23.62 -11.20 -6.03
N GLU A 7 22.75 -12.20 -6.04
CA GLU A 7 21.37 -11.99 -6.47
C GLU A 7 20.87 -10.74 -5.74
N ARG A 8 20.38 -9.80 -6.52
CA ARG A 8 19.87 -8.55 -5.97
C ARG A 8 18.69 -8.88 -5.07
N GLN A 9 18.68 -8.34 -3.85
CA GLN A 9 17.55 -8.43 -2.94
C GLN A 9 16.31 -7.90 -3.64
N ARG A 10 15.22 -8.66 -3.57
CA ARG A 10 13.92 -8.30 -4.16
C ARG A 10 13.16 -7.41 -3.18
N GLU A 11 12.61 -6.32 -3.66
CA GLU A 11 11.99 -5.30 -2.82
C GLU A 11 10.52 -5.14 -3.18
N ALA A 12 9.64 -5.10 -2.16
CA ALA A 12 8.23 -4.75 -2.30
C ALA A 12 7.90 -3.53 -1.43
N PHE A 13 7.14 -2.57 -1.98
CA PHE A 13 6.88 -1.30 -1.33
C PHE A 13 5.39 -1.00 -1.25
N ALA A 14 4.83 -0.96 -0.04
CA ALA A 14 3.47 -0.50 0.21
C ALA A 14 3.45 1.00 0.49
N ILE A 15 2.64 1.73 -0.29
CA ILE A 15 2.49 3.19 -0.21
C ILE A 15 1.01 3.50 0.03
N GLY A 16 0.66 3.79 1.28
CA GLY A 16 -0.67 4.21 1.72
C GLY A 16 -0.79 5.73 1.87
N ALA A 17 -1.98 6.25 2.08
CA ALA A 17 -2.23 7.65 2.38
C ALA A 17 -2.06 7.92 3.88
N HIS A 18 -2.81 7.24 4.72
CA HIS A 18 -2.83 7.48 6.16
C HIS A 18 -2.23 6.30 6.94
N PRO A 19 -1.74 6.57 8.17
CA PRO A 19 -1.41 5.50 9.10
C PRO A 19 -2.63 4.59 9.31
N ASP A 20 -2.52 3.29 9.00
CA ASP A 20 -3.50 2.20 9.00
C ASP A 20 -3.98 1.69 7.63
N ASP A 21 -3.88 2.47 6.57
CA ASP A 21 -4.31 2.05 5.23
C ASP A 21 -3.62 0.78 4.75
N ILE A 22 -2.32 0.66 5.01
CA ILE A 22 -1.54 -0.51 4.58
C ILE A 22 -2.07 -1.76 5.26
N GLU A 23 -2.37 -1.67 6.56
CA GLU A 23 -2.92 -2.77 7.33
C GLU A 23 -4.34 -3.14 6.88
N PHE A 24 -5.14 -2.16 6.48
CA PHE A 24 -6.49 -2.41 5.97
C PHE A 24 -6.48 -3.16 4.63
N TYR A 25 -5.61 -2.76 3.70
CA TYR A 25 -5.78 -3.11 2.27
C TYR A 25 -4.65 -3.95 1.68
N MET A 26 -3.43 -3.95 2.28
CA MET A 26 -2.20 -4.37 1.60
C MET A 26 -1.33 -5.32 2.44
N ALA A 27 -1.47 -5.30 3.77
CA ALA A 27 -0.54 -5.97 4.67
C ALA A 27 -0.51 -7.48 4.52
N GLY A 28 -1.63 -8.10 4.16
CA GLY A 28 -1.68 -9.55 3.92
C GLY A 28 -0.80 -9.95 2.72
N THR A 29 -0.95 -9.25 1.60
CA THR A 29 -0.10 -9.47 0.41
C THR A 29 1.36 -9.14 0.71
N LEU A 30 1.62 -8.06 1.45
CA LEU A 30 2.98 -7.66 1.83
C LEU A 30 3.67 -8.74 2.68
N LEU A 31 2.97 -9.34 3.65
CA LEU A 31 3.46 -10.45 4.47
C LEU A 31 3.77 -11.69 3.63
N LEU A 32 2.89 -12.06 2.69
CA LEU A 32 3.13 -13.20 1.80
C LEU A 32 4.35 -12.96 0.88
N LEU A 33 4.56 -11.72 0.42
CA LEU A 33 5.77 -11.37 -0.34
C LEU A 33 7.02 -11.51 0.53
N LYS A 34 6.94 -11.14 1.81
CA LYS A 34 8.04 -11.36 2.76
C LYS A 34 8.34 -12.85 2.94
N GLU A 35 7.31 -13.68 3.15
CA GLU A 35 7.47 -15.14 3.21
C GLU A 35 8.12 -15.71 1.95
N ALA A 36 7.89 -15.07 0.78
CA ALA A 36 8.53 -15.41 -0.49
C ALA A 36 9.94 -14.82 -0.67
N GLY A 37 10.52 -14.19 0.37
CA GLY A 37 11.90 -13.70 0.39
C GLY A 37 12.10 -12.26 -0.09
N PHE A 38 11.05 -11.45 -0.15
CA PHE A 38 11.19 -10.01 -0.38
C PHE A 38 11.55 -9.27 0.90
N GLU A 39 12.39 -8.24 0.78
CA GLU A 39 12.41 -7.16 1.74
C GLU A 39 11.19 -6.27 1.51
N ILE A 40 10.49 -5.95 2.58
CA ILE A 40 9.25 -5.19 2.49
C ILE A 40 9.38 -3.81 3.10
N HIS A 41 8.80 -2.82 2.43
CA HIS A 41 8.84 -1.42 2.80
C HIS A 41 7.44 -0.88 3.04
N TYR A 42 7.33 0.00 4.03
CA TYR A 42 6.09 0.59 4.53
C TYR A 42 6.19 2.11 4.54
N MET A 43 5.28 2.82 3.88
CA MET A 43 5.18 4.26 3.90
C MET A 43 3.74 4.74 3.79
N THR A 44 3.34 5.67 4.66
CA THR A 44 2.12 6.45 4.47
C THR A 44 2.49 7.90 4.19
N LEU A 45 1.84 8.53 3.19
CA LEU A 45 2.21 9.87 2.77
C LEU A 45 1.78 10.92 3.78
N ALA A 46 0.62 10.76 4.42
CA ALA A 46 0.14 11.62 5.50
C ALA A 46 0.55 11.13 6.88
N SER A 47 0.58 12.05 7.81
CA SER A 47 1.03 11.84 9.18
C SER A 47 -0.06 11.35 10.16
N GLY A 48 -1.34 11.41 9.78
CA GLY A 48 -2.48 11.11 10.66
C GLY A 48 -2.80 12.26 11.63
N SER A 49 -2.50 13.51 11.27
CA SER A 49 -2.55 14.66 12.18
C SER A 49 -3.97 15.16 12.51
N CYS A 50 -5.00 14.81 11.71
CA CYS A 50 -6.35 15.36 11.83
C CYS A 50 -7.34 14.48 12.61
N GLY A 51 -7.06 13.21 12.82
CA GLY A 51 -7.98 12.23 13.39
C GLY A 51 -8.05 12.25 14.93
N SER A 52 -8.45 13.36 15.57
CA SER A 52 -8.69 13.42 17.03
C SER A 52 -9.61 14.58 17.42
N LEU A 53 -10.42 14.37 18.46
CA LEU A 53 -11.27 15.41 19.07
C LEU A 53 -10.52 16.26 20.10
N THR A 54 -9.47 15.73 20.73
CA THR A 54 -8.87 16.30 21.94
C THR A 54 -7.36 16.49 21.88
N ILE A 55 -6.68 15.82 20.94
CA ILE A 55 -5.23 15.85 20.81
C ILE A 55 -4.84 16.86 19.73
N SER A 56 -3.90 17.77 20.04
CA SER A 56 -3.42 18.73 19.04
C SER A 56 -2.74 18.04 17.85
N PRO A 57 -2.80 18.62 16.64
CA PRO A 57 -2.20 18.02 15.44
C PRO A 57 -0.72 17.66 15.61
N ALA A 58 0.09 18.53 16.21
CA ALA A 58 1.51 18.29 16.43
C ALA A 58 1.78 17.08 17.35
N LYS A 59 0.97 16.91 18.40
CA LYS A 59 1.09 15.77 19.32
C LYS A 59 0.54 14.49 18.69
N LEU A 60 -0.57 14.59 17.95
CA LEU A 60 -1.18 13.45 17.26
C LEU A 60 -0.22 12.89 16.20
N ARG A 61 0.43 13.75 15.41
CA ARG A 61 1.47 13.34 14.44
C ARG A 61 2.55 12.46 15.09
N GLN A 62 3.04 12.86 16.27
CA GLN A 62 4.05 12.07 17.00
C GLN A 62 3.51 10.73 17.50
N ILE A 63 2.25 10.68 17.93
CA ILE A 63 1.59 9.44 18.35
C ILE A 63 1.44 8.52 17.16
N ARG A 64 0.83 8.99 16.08
CA ARG A 64 0.58 8.21 14.85
C ARG A 64 1.87 7.71 14.20
N GLN A 65 2.92 8.50 14.22
CA GLN A 65 4.24 8.06 13.75
C GLN A 65 4.79 6.89 14.58
N ARG A 66 4.61 6.88 15.90
CA ARG A 66 5.03 5.76 16.75
C ARG A 66 4.18 4.51 16.48
N GLU A 67 2.88 4.69 16.31
CA GLU A 67 1.94 3.62 15.97
C GLU A 67 2.30 2.99 14.61
N SER A 68 2.55 3.80 13.58
CA SER A 68 2.98 3.32 12.25
C SER A 68 4.32 2.57 12.30
N ARG A 69 5.29 3.07 13.10
CA ARG A 69 6.55 2.36 13.30
C ARG A 69 6.34 1.01 14.00
N ARG A 70 5.44 0.97 14.99
CA ARG A 70 5.09 -0.28 15.69
C ARG A 70 4.42 -1.26 14.74
N ALA A 71 3.48 -0.80 13.92
CA ALA A 71 2.81 -1.62 12.90
C ALA A 71 3.83 -2.15 11.86
N ALA A 72 4.69 -1.29 11.33
CA ALA A 72 5.77 -1.70 10.43
C ALA A 72 6.71 -2.73 11.08
N ASN A 73 7.04 -2.59 12.36
CA ASN A 73 7.85 -3.58 13.09
C ASN A 73 7.13 -4.93 13.24
N ILE A 74 5.80 -4.94 13.49
CA ILE A 74 5.02 -6.18 13.54
C ILE A 74 5.03 -6.88 12.18
N LEU A 75 4.93 -6.12 11.09
CA LEU A 75 5.05 -6.63 9.73
C LEU A 75 6.50 -6.97 9.35
N GLU A 76 7.47 -6.61 10.17
CA GLU A 76 8.92 -6.65 9.90
C GLU A 76 9.28 -5.91 8.61
N ALA A 77 8.65 -4.76 8.38
CA ALA A 77 8.84 -3.89 7.23
C ALA A 77 9.76 -2.71 7.57
N THR A 78 10.54 -2.27 6.59
CA THR A 78 11.32 -1.04 6.69
C THR A 78 10.39 0.16 6.61
N TYR A 79 10.29 0.93 7.70
CA TYR A 79 9.45 2.12 7.79
C TYR A 79 10.08 3.32 7.12
N HIS A 80 9.31 4.05 6.30
CA HIS A 80 9.65 5.36 5.73
C HIS A 80 8.76 6.46 6.32
N PRO A 81 9.30 7.65 6.65
CA PRO A 81 8.53 8.74 7.24
C PRO A 81 7.55 9.35 6.24
N SER A 82 6.44 9.89 6.77
CA SER A 82 5.43 10.61 6.00
C SER A 82 5.99 11.91 5.39
N LEU A 83 5.39 12.39 4.30
CA LEU A 83 5.82 13.57 3.56
C LEU A 83 4.91 14.79 3.74
N ALA A 84 3.67 14.58 4.20
CA ALA A 84 2.63 15.59 4.33
C ALA A 84 1.80 15.36 5.62
N ASP A 85 0.89 16.27 5.92
CA ASP A 85 -0.19 16.09 6.89
C ASP A 85 -1.47 15.62 6.19
N ASP A 86 -2.48 15.21 6.96
CA ASP A 86 -3.78 14.78 6.45
C ASP A 86 -4.44 15.94 5.68
N LEU A 87 -5.07 15.63 4.56
CA LEU A 87 -5.68 16.57 3.62
C LEU A 87 -4.68 17.53 2.94
N GLU A 88 -3.38 17.28 3.12
CA GLU A 88 -2.29 18.03 2.47
C GLU A 88 -1.50 17.17 1.47
N ILE A 89 -2.02 15.98 1.10
CA ILE A 89 -1.45 15.20 0.02
C ILE A 89 -1.91 15.78 -1.32
N PHE A 90 -1.12 16.71 -1.86
CA PHE A 90 -1.39 17.29 -3.18
C PHE A 90 -0.52 16.63 -4.25
N TYR A 91 -1.08 16.52 -5.46
CA TYR A 91 -0.30 16.13 -6.62
C TYR A 91 0.56 17.30 -7.08
N ASP A 92 1.66 17.54 -6.38
CA ASP A 92 2.61 18.62 -6.62
C ASP A 92 4.03 18.09 -6.88
N LEU A 93 4.86 18.95 -7.46
CA LEU A 93 6.21 18.60 -7.86
C LEU A 93 7.14 18.35 -6.65
N GLY A 94 6.92 19.03 -5.52
CA GLY A 94 7.72 18.91 -4.31
C GLY A 94 7.55 17.53 -3.68
N THR A 95 6.31 17.11 -3.47
CA THR A 95 5.94 15.80 -2.94
C THR A 95 6.35 14.68 -3.89
N LEU A 96 6.13 14.87 -5.20
CA LEU A 96 6.56 13.91 -6.22
C LEU A 96 8.07 13.68 -6.21
N ARG A 97 8.87 14.74 -6.10
CA ARG A 97 10.35 14.63 -6.02
C ARG A 97 10.83 13.90 -4.78
N LYS A 98 10.16 14.10 -3.65
CA LYS A 98 10.49 13.39 -2.40
C LYS A 98 10.15 11.90 -2.52
N LEU A 99 8.94 11.56 -2.97
CA LEU A 99 8.53 10.17 -3.14
C LEU A 99 9.39 9.43 -4.18
N ALA A 100 9.70 10.08 -5.30
CA ALA A 100 10.61 9.50 -6.31
C ALA A 100 12.03 9.27 -5.77
N ALA A 101 12.49 10.07 -4.80
CA ALA A 101 13.76 9.81 -4.12
C ALA A 101 13.71 8.51 -3.31
N VAL A 102 12.62 8.28 -2.58
CA VAL A 102 12.42 7.03 -1.81
C VAL A 102 12.32 5.84 -2.76
N ILE A 103 11.54 5.93 -3.84
CA ILE A 103 11.43 4.82 -4.82
C ILE A 103 12.79 4.49 -5.46
N ARG A 104 13.63 5.49 -5.77
CA ARG A 104 14.98 5.25 -6.29
C ARG A 104 15.92 4.64 -5.26
N GLU A 105 15.70 4.89 -3.99
CA GLU A 105 16.47 4.30 -2.88
C GLU A 105 16.06 2.84 -2.64
N VAL A 106 14.76 2.58 -2.51
CA VAL A 106 14.19 1.24 -2.31
C VAL A 106 14.36 0.36 -3.54
N ARG A 107 14.14 0.90 -4.75
CA ARG A 107 14.20 0.17 -6.03
C ARG A 107 13.24 -1.02 -6.09
N PRO A 108 11.96 -0.83 -5.77
CA PRO A 108 11.00 -1.92 -5.64
C PRO A 108 10.70 -2.59 -6.99
N GLU A 109 10.50 -3.91 -6.99
CA GLU A 109 9.96 -4.69 -8.09
C GLU A 109 8.43 -4.69 -8.07
N ILE A 110 7.84 -4.55 -6.87
CA ILE A 110 6.40 -4.49 -6.65
C ILE A 110 6.06 -3.26 -5.82
N ILE A 111 5.09 -2.48 -6.30
CA ILE A 111 4.47 -1.39 -5.52
C ILE A 111 3.00 -1.75 -5.29
N LEU A 112 2.58 -1.68 -4.03
CA LEU A 112 1.19 -1.78 -3.60
C LEU A 112 0.72 -0.38 -3.21
N THR A 113 -0.41 0.09 -3.75
CA THR A 113 -0.93 1.43 -3.46
C THR A 113 -2.45 1.47 -3.59
N HIS A 114 -3.05 2.63 -3.30
CA HIS A 114 -4.49 2.83 -3.36
C HIS A 114 -5.09 2.68 -4.77
N SER A 115 -6.41 2.49 -4.79
CA SER A 115 -7.22 2.55 -6.00
C SER A 115 -7.16 3.96 -6.64
N PRO A 116 -7.09 4.06 -7.97
CA PRO A 116 -7.32 5.34 -8.65
C PRO A 116 -8.79 5.79 -8.60
N GLN A 117 -9.69 4.91 -8.16
CA GLN A 117 -11.13 5.14 -7.99
C GLN A 117 -11.47 5.03 -6.51
N ASP A 118 -11.17 6.06 -5.74
CA ASP A 118 -11.42 6.12 -4.30
C ASP A 118 -12.27 7.34 -3.95
N TYR A 119 -13.03 7.26 -2.85
CA TYR A 119 -13.87 8.35 -2.39
C TYR A 119 -13.09 9.45 -1.68
N MET A 120 -11.86 9.15 -1.24
CA MET A 120 -11.00 10.06 -0.48
C MET A 120 -9.88 10.65 -1.35
N GLU A 121 -9.78 11.98 -1.36
CA GLU A 121 -8.79 12.70 -2.17
C GLU A 121 -7.36 12.30 -1.82
N ASP A 122 -7.03 12.14 -0.54
CA ASP A 122 -5.69 11.72 -0.11
C ASP A 122 -5.31 10.35 -0.68
N HIS A 123 -6.26 9.40 -0.77
CA HIS A 123 -6.04 8.09 -1.40
C HIS A 123 -5.78 8.22 -2.89
N SER A 124 -6.62 9.01 -3.58
CA SER A 124 -6.49 9.24 -5.02
C SER A 124 -5.18 9.95 -5.36
N ASN A 125 -4.79 10.96 -4.59
CA ASN A 125 -3.53 11.68 -4.78
C ASN A 125 -2.32 10.82 -4.43
N THR A 126 -2.38 9.99 -3.39
CA THR A 126 -1.35 8.99 -3.07
C THR A 126 -1.14 8.02 -4.23
N CYS A 127 -2.22 7.48 -4.78
CA CYS A 127 -2.17 6.61 -5.96
C CYS A 127 -1.47 7.31 -7.14
N ARG A 128 -1.88 8.53 -7.49
CA ARG A 128 -1.30 9.30 -8.60
C ARG A 128 0.19 9.62 -8.38
N LEU A 129 0.57 10.00 -7.16
CA LEU A 129 1.96 10.27 -6.79
C LEU A 129 2.80 8.99 -6.87
N ALA A 130 2.33 7.86 -6.35
CA ALA A 130 3.04 6.58 -6.36
C ALA A 130 3.30 6.11 -7.81
N VAL A 131 2.26 6.14 -8.66
CA VAL A 131 2.37 5.78 -10.08
C VAL A 131 3.37 6.69 -10.80
N THR A 132 3.24 8.03 -10.64
CA THR A 132 4.12 8.96 -11.35
C THR A 132 5.56 8.91 -10.83
N ALA A 133 5.77 8.73 -9.53
CA ALA A 133 7.10 8.58 -8.96
C ALA A 133 7.79 7.29 -9.43
N ALA A 134 7.04 6.19 -9.53
CA ALA A 134 7.50 4.93 -10.10
C ALA A 134 7.85 5.08 -11.60
N PHE A 135 7.02 5.79 -12.37
CA PHE A 135 7.31 6.09 -13.78
C PHE A 135 8.60 6.89 -13.93
N ALA A 136 8.82 7.89 -13.07
CA ALA A 136 10.00 8.77 -13.12
C ALA A 136 11.30 8.12 -12.59
N ARG A 137 11.26 6.88 -12.06
CA ARG A 137 12.41 6.22 -11.41
C ARG A 137 13.63 6.12 -12.31
N GLY A 138 13.39 5.80 -13.60
CA GLY A 138 14.44 5.61 -14.62
C GLY A 138 14.82 6.87 -15.39
N MET A 139 14.25 8.03 -15.09
CA MET A 139 14.46 9.28 -15.85
C MET A 139 15.63 10.11 -15.28
N PRO A 140 16.82 10.15 -15.93
CA PRO A 140 17.98 10.87 -15.37
C PRO A 140 17.73 12.37 -15.20
N ASN A 141 16.92 12.97 -16.07
CA ASN A 141 16.62 14.41 -16.05
C ASN A 141 15.55 14.79 -15.02
N PHE A 142 14.83 13.81 -14.43
CA PHE A 142 13.92 14.08 -13.33
C PHE A 142 14.72 14.16 -12.01
N ARG A 143 14.89 15.37 -11.49
CA ARG A 143 15.62 15.62 -10.25
C ARG A 143 14.77 15.32 -9.04
N THR A 144 15.24 14.42 -8.17
CA THR A 144 14.60 14.07 -6.89
C THR A 144 15.10 14.94 -5.73
N THR A 145 14.38 14.93 -4.61
CA THR A 145 14.74 15.61 -3.36
C THR A 145 14.63 14.63 -2.18
N PRO A 146 15.73 14.18 -1.54
CA PRO A 146 17.13 14.45 -1.92
C PRO A 146 17.50 13.87 -3.29
N VAL A 147 18.59 14.37 -3.87
CA VAL A 147 19.05 13.89 -5.17
C VAL A 147 19.45 12.41 -5.09
N ARG A 148 18.84 11.59 -5.94
CA ARG A 148 19.15 10.16 -6.13
C ARG A 148 19.33 9.88 -7.63
N LYS A 149 20.28 9.02 -7.97
CA LYS A 149 20.49 8.57 -9.36
C LYS A 149 19.26 7.83 -9.88
N ALA A 150 18.96 7.98 -11.16
CA ALA A 150 17.96 7.16 -11.83
C ALA A 150 18.32 5.67 -11.72
N VAL A 151 17.31 4.82 -11.64
CA VAL A 151 17.45 3.37 -11.46
C VAL A 151 16.79 2.62 -12.60
N ASP A 152 17.48 1.62 -13.12
CA ASP A 152 16.98 0.72 -14.14
C ASP A 152 16.48 -0.57 -13.47
N VAL A 153 15.21 -0.50 -13.02
CA VAL A 153 14.52 -1.61 -12.36
C VAL A 153 13.11 -1.66 -12.89
N GLU A 154 12.70 -2.81 -13.38
CA GLU A 154 11.31 -3.04 -13.70
C GLU A 154 10.46 -3.02 -12.43
N VAL A 155 9.25 -2.46 -12.52
CA VAL A 155 8.32 -2.37 -11.42
C VAL A 155 6.90 -2.70 -11.90
N THR A 156 6.18 -3.52 -11.13
CA THR A 156 4.75 -3.74 -11.33
C THR A 156 3.98 -3.09 -10.19
N ILE A 157 2.94 -2.32 -10.53
CA ILE A 157 2.11 -1.61 -9.56
C ILE A 157 0.77 -2.32 -9.45
N TYR A 158 0.32 -2.54 -8.22
CA TYR A 158 -0.99 -3.07 -7.89
C TYR A 158 -1.78 -2.07 -7.06
N HIS A 159 -3.03 -1.86 -7.47
CA HIS A 159 -3.98 -0.99 -6.81
C HIS A 159 -4.89 -1.81 -5.91
N ALA A 160 -4.89 -1.50 -4.62
CA ALA A 160 -5.79 -2.10 -3.64
C ALA A 160 -7.25 -1.68 -3.91
N MET A 161 -8.18 -2.43 -3.37
CA MET A 161 -9.60 -2.09 -3.44
C MET A 161 -9.92 -0.92 -2.51
N PRO A 162 -10.81 0.01 -2.90
CA PRO A 162 -11.28 1.08 -2.02
C PRO A 162 -12.13 0.52 -0.87
N HIS A 163 -12.24 1.26 0.24
CA HIS A 163 -12.88 0.81 1.49
C HIS A 163 -14.28 0.21 1.31
N SER A 164 -15.10 0.82 0.49
CA SER A 164 -16.47 0.36 0.23
C SER A 164 -16.59 -0.59 -0.97
N LEU A 165 -15.47 -0.99 -1.58
CA LEU A 165 -15.43 -1.70 -2.88
C LEU A 165 -16.15 -0.92 -3.99
N ARG A 166 -16.24 0.40 -3.83
CA ARG A 166 -16.92 1.32 -4.76
C ARG A 166 -16.13 2.59 -4.94
N GLY A 167 -16.22 3.15 -6.13
CA GLY A 167 -15.73 4.49 -6.43
C GLY A 167 -16.66 5.58 -5.84
N PRO A 168 -16.27 6.87 -5.94
CA PRO A 168 -16.98 7.99 -5.31
C PRO A 168 -18.43 8.15 -5.79
N LEU A 169 -18.74 7.74 -7.02
CA LEU A 169 -20.08 7.75 -7.60
C LEU A 169 -20.83 6.42 -7.42
N ARG A 170 -20.44 5.61 -6.42
CA ARG A 170 -21.06 4.33 -6.05
C ARG A 170 -20.92 3.20 -7.07
N CYS A 171 -20.21 3.41 -8.17
CA CYS A 171 -19.89 2.34 -9.12
C CYS A 171 -19.03 1.27 -8.46
N PRO A 172 -19.34 -0.02 -8.58
CA PRO A 172 -18.49 -1.09 -8.07
C PRO A 172 -17.08 -1.01 -8.67
N VAL A 173 -16.07 -1.22 -7.83
CA VAL A 173 -14.69 -1.44 -8.27
C VAL A 173 -14.44 -2.94 -8.16
N VAL A 174 -14.17 -3.57 -9.30
CA VAL A 174 -13.97 -5.03 -9.38
C VAL A 174 -12.47 -5.32 -9.41
N PRO A 175 -11.96 -6.23 -8.58
CA PRO A 175 -10.55 -6.61 -8.62
C PRO A 175 -10.27 -7.51 -9.83
N ASP A 176 -9.08 -7.36 -10.43
CA ASP A 176 -8.58 -8.25 -11.49
C ASP A 176 -8.11 -9.59 -10.91
N SER A 177 -7.72 -9.57 -9.64
CA SER A 177 -7.20 -10.74 -8.94
C SER A 177 -7.44 -10.66 -7.43
N PHE A 178 -7.32 -11.81 -6.79
CA PHE A 178 -7.45 -12.01 -5.35
C PHE A 178 -6.20 -12.69 -4.81
N VAL A 179 -5.74 -12.23 -3.65
CA VAL A 179 -4.66 -12.86 -2.89
C VAL A 179 -5.26 -13.42 -1.59
N ASN A 180 -5.11 -14.73 -1.36
CA ASN A 180 -5.51 -15.40 -0.14
C ASN A 180 -4.63 -14.96 1.02
N THR A 181 -5.20 -14.29 2.00
CA THR A 181 -4.47 -13.78 3.17
C THR A 181 -4.80 -14.53 4.46
N ALA A 182 -5.48 -15.66 4.38
CA ALA A 182 -5.96 -16.38 5.56
C ALA A 182 -4.82 -16.81 6.51
N SER A 183 -3.68 -17.26 5.98
CA SER A 183 -2.52 -17.69 6.78
C SER A 183 -1.86 -16.55 7.58
N VAL A 184 -1.93 -15.33 7.07
CA VAL A 184 -1.29 -14.15 7.66
C VAL A 184 -2.29 -13.15 8.27
N HIS A 185 -3.59 -13.50 8.25
CA HIS A 185 -4.67 -12.59 8.67
C HIS A 185 -4.54 -12.14 10.14
N ILE A 186 -4.10 -13.02 11.03
CA ILE A 186 -3.89 -12.68 12.45
C ILE A 186 -2.80 -11.62 12.58
N LEU A 187 -1.67 -11.80 11.90
CA LEU A 187 -0.55 -10.85 11.96
C LEU A 187 -0.92 -9.49 11.34
N LYS A 188 -1.66 -9.49 10.21
CA LYS A 188 -2.26 -8.28 9.63
C LYS A 188 -3.14 -7.55 10.65
N ARG A 189 -3.98 -8.28 11.38
CA ARG A 189 -4.87 -7.75 12.41
C ARG A 189 -4.12 -7.17 13.61
N ASP A 190 -3.03 -7.82 14.04
CA ASP A 190 -2.17 -7.33 15.12
C ASP A 190 -1.44 -6.04 14.73
N ALA A 191 -0.99 -5.94 13.48
CA ALA A 191 -0.41 -4.71 12.95
C ALA A 191 -1.43 -3.55 12.96
N LEU A 192 -2.68 -3.79 12.52
CA LEU A 192 -3.74 -2.79 12.57
C LEU A 192 -4.07 -2.37 14.02
N ALA A 193 -4.04 -3.31 14.96
CA ALA A 193 -4.30 -3.02 16.39
C ALA A 193 -3.26 -2.06 17.00
N ALA A 194 -2.09 -1.87 16.38
CA ALA A 194 -1.09 -0.92 16.82
C ALA A 194 -1.54 0.56 16.69
N HIS A 195 -2.56 0.86 15.86
CA HIS A 195 -3.12 2.19 15.62
C HIS A 195 -4.21 2.54 16.65
N GLU A 196 -3.85 2.59 17.93
CA GLU A 196 -4.77 2.79 19.06
C GLU A 196 -5.49 4.14 18.99
N SER A 197 -4.77 5.21 18.61
CA SER A 197 -5.36 6.56 18.52
C SER A 197 -6.41 6.67 17.41
N GLN A 198 -6.24 5.97 16.28
CA GLN A 198 -7.23 5.92 15.20
C GLN A 198 -8.49 5.17 15.62
N ARG A 199 -8.32 4.02 16.30
CA ARG A 199 -9.46 3.28 16.84
C ARG A 199 -10.30 4.17 17.77
N ALA A 200 -9.65 4.86 18.70
CA ALA A 200 -10.34 5.77 19.63
C ALA A 200 -11.08 6.92 18.91
N TRP A 201 -10.49 7.46 17.84
CA TRP A 201 -11.10 8.50 17.01
C TRP A 201 -12.35 8.00 16.26
N LEU A 202 -12.25 6.82 15.60
CA LEU A 202 -13.37 6.25 14.84
C LEU A 202 -14.53 5.83 15.76
N ASP A 203 -14.23 5.23 16.90
CA ASP A 203 -15.23 4.88 17.91
C ASP A 203 -15.99 6.12 18.40
N ALA A 204 -15.30 7.24 18.60
CA ALA A 204 -15.89 8.49 19.09
C ALA A 204 -16.63 9.29 18.00
N SER A 205 -16.16 9.28 16.74
CA SER A 205 -16.65 10.18 15.69
C SER A 205 -17.65 9.54 14.73
N GLN A 206 -17.56 8.24 14.49
CA GLN A 206 -18.34 7.55 13.48
C GLN A 206 -19.21 6.42 14.04
N GLY A 207 -19.18 6.19 15.35
CA GLY A 207 -19.94 5.11 16.00
C GLY A 207 -19.47 3.70 15.56
N MET A 208 -18.28 3.57 15.06
CA MET A 208 -17.70 2.30 14.65
C MET A 208 -17.24 1.53 15.88
N ASN A 209 -18.09 0.66 16.38
CA ASN A 209 -17.82 -0.18 17.54
C ASN A 209 -16.74 -1.24 17.33
N SER A 210 -16.10 -1.30 16.15
CA SER A 210 -15.10 -2.32 15.89
C SER A 210 -14.23 -2.02 14.67
N TYR A 211 -13.22 -1.20 14.86
CA TYR A 211 -12.18 -0.89 13.88
C TYR A 211 -11.55 -2.16 13.24
N LEU A 212 -11.18 -3.14 14.09
CA LEU A 212 -10.64 -4.40 13.64
C LEU A 212 -11.67 -5.26 12.90
N ALA A 213 -12.94 -5.28 13.35
CA ALA A 213 -13.99 -6.03 12.67
C ALA A 213 -14.35 -5.44 11.30
N ALA A 214 -14.16 -4.13 11.09
CA ALA A 214 -14.32 -3.53 9.77
C ALA A 214 -13.30 -4.07 8.77
N MET A 215 -12.04 -4.20 9.16
CA MET A 215 -10.98 -4.82 8.35
C MET A 215 -11.26 -6.31 8.12
N ASP A 216 -11.64 -7.05 9.18
CA ASP A 216 -12.01 -8.46 9.06
C ASP A 216 -13.18 -8.64 8.08
N GLY A 217 -14.21 -7.76 8.17
CA GLY A 217 -15.37 -7.75 7.30
C GLY A 217 -15.01 -7.50 5.84
N LEU A 218 -14.14 -6.51 5.58
CA LEU A 218 -13.66 -6.20 4.23
C LEU A 218 -12.88 -7.37 3.64
N SER A 219 -11.97 -7.97 4.41
CA SER A 219 -11.16 -9.10 3.95
C SER A 219 -12.01 -10.34 3.65
N ARG A 220 -13.06 -10.60 4.45
CA ARG A 220 -14.04 -11.67 4.18
C ARG A 220 -14.89 -11.38 2.94
N GLU A 221 -15.34 -10.14 2.76
CA GLU A 221 -16.13 -9.78 1.57
C GLU A 221 -15.33 -9.96 0.29
N VAL A 222 -14.06 -9.54 0.28
CA VAL A 222 -13.16 -9.79 -0.85
C VAL A 222 -12.91 -11.29 -1.03
N GLY A 223 -12.75 -12.05 0.06
CA GLY A 223 -12.68 -13.51 0.04
C GLY A 223 -13.92 -14.13 -0.60
N ARG A 224 -15.12 -13.70 -0.20
CA ARG A 224 -16.40 -14.14 -0.78
C ARG A 224 -16.50 -13.82 -2.28
N MET A 225 -15.99 -12.65 -2.71
CA MET A 225 -15.94 -12.29 -4.13
C MET A 225 -15.08 -13.25 -4.94
N SER A 226 -14.01 -13.79 -4.37
CA SER A 226 -13.14 -14.78 -5.00
C SER A 226 -13.84 -16.13 -5.24
N GLY A 227 -14.90 -16.44 -4.48
CA GLY A 227 -15.56 -17.75 -4.47
C GLY A 227 -14.71 -18.89 -3.96
N ARG A 228 -13.51 -18.62 -3.40
CA ARG A 228 -12.53 -19.65 -2.99
C ARG A 228 -11.89 -19.40 -1.62
N PHE A 229 -11.68 -18.14 -1.24
CA PHE A 229 -10.89 -17.77 -0.06
C PHE A 229 -11.77 -17.28 1.09
N ASP A 230 -11.39 -17.57 2.32
CA ASP A 230 -12.09 -17.07 3.52
C ASP A 230 -11.74 -15.60 3.78
N TYR A 231 -10.45 -15.24 3.59
CA TYR A 231 -9.93 -13.88 3.69
C TYR A 231 -9.07 -13.60 2.48
N ALA A 232 -9.30 -12.47 1.84
CA ALA A 232 -8.51 -12.06 0.68
C ALA A 232 -8.28 -10.55 0.63
N GLU A 233 -7.25 -10.17 -0.11
CA GLU A 233 -7.04 -8.83 -0.63
C GLU A 233 -7.27 -8.84 -2.15
N GLY A 234 -7.96 -7.82 -2.65
CA GLY A 234 -8.26 -7.66 -4.07
C GLY A 234 -7.32 -6.67 -4.72
N TRP A 235 -6.88 -6.97 -5.92
CA TRP A 235 -5.91 -6.18 -6.64
C TRP A 235 -6.34 -5.88 -8.07
N ARG A 236 -5.97 -4.68 -8.55
CA ARG A 236 -6.03 -4.29 -9.95
C ARG A 236 -4.62 -3.94 -10.41
N ARG A 237 -4.12 -4.68 -11.39
CA ARG A 237 -2.75 -4.48 -11.89
C ARG A 237 -2.70 -3.27 -12.84
N HIS A 238 -1.73 -2.38 -12.62
CA HIS A 238 -1.50 -1.23 -13.49
C HIS A 238 -0.97 -1.67 -14.86
N LEU A 239 -1.29 -0.91 -15.92
CA LEU A 239 -0.73 -1.14 -17.26
C LEU A 239 0.81 -1.07 -17.21
N HIS A 240 1.48 -2.06 -17.78
CA HIS A 240 2.94 -2.22 -17.70
C HIS A 240 3.74 -1.16 -18.49
N VAL A 241 3.12 -0.48 -19.46
CA VAL A 241 3.81 0.44 -20.38
C VAL A 241 4.53 1.57 -19.63
N GLY A 242 5.85 1.62 -19.78
CA GLY A 242 6.73 2.57 -19.09
C GLY A 242 7.22 2.10 -17.70
N PHE A 243 6.77 0.93 -17.23
CA PHE A 243 7.17 0.36 -15.93
C PHE A 243 7.98 -0.92 -16.07
N SER A 244 7.63 -1.78 -17.03
CA SER A 244 8.33 -3.03 -17.34
C SER A 244 8.32 -3.31 -18.84
N GLY A 245 9.25 -4.15 -19.28
CA GLY A 245 9.37 -4.55 -20.70
C GLY A 245 8.32 -5.56 -21.13
N THR A 246 7.68 -6.26 -20.19
CA THR A 246 6.66 -7.28 -20.45
C THR A 246 5.45 -7.06 -19.56
N ASP A 247 4.28 -7.58 -19.98
CA ASP A 247 3.06 -7.59 -19.19
C ASP A 247 3.04 -8.74 -18.16
N ALA A 248 4.14 -8.91 -17.43
CA ALA A 248 4.26 -9.93 -16.40
C ALA A 248 3.38 -9.62 -15.18
N ASP A 249 2.94 -10.68 -14.51
CA ASP A 249 2.21 -10.61 -13.24
C ASP A 249 3.04 -11.28 -12.13
N PRO A 250 3.92 -10.52 -11.47
CA PRO A 250 4.79 -11.07 -10.43
C PRO A 250 4.03 -11.62 -9.21
N LEU A 251 2.88 -11.05 -8.80
CA LEU A 251 2.10 -11.63 -7.70
C LEU A 251 1.63 -13.04 -8.05
N ARG A 252 1.14 -13.25 -9.27
CA ARG A 252 0.73 -14.58 -9.74
C ARG A 252 1.89 -15.57 -9.74
N GLN A 253 3.07 -15.14 -10.22
CA GLN A 253 4.26 -15.99 -10.30
C GLN A 253 4.80 -16.38 -8.93
N ILE A 254 4.74 -15.45 -7.96
CA ILE A 254 5.32 -15.63 -6.62
C ILE A 254 4.36 -16.37 -5.69
N LEU A 255 3.08 -16.01 -5.69
CA LEU A 255 2.12 -16.48 -4.69
C LEU A 255 1.42 -17.79 -5.05
N GLY A 256 1.53 -18.23 -6.31
CA GLY A 256 1.02 -19.54 -6.74
C GLY A 256 -0.44 -19.79 -6.35
N ASP A 257 -0.70 -20.79 -5.54
CA ASP A 257 -2.07 -21.17 -5.08
C ASP A 257 -2.76 -20.13 -4.20
N ASN A 258 -2.01 -19.18 -3.63
CA ASN A 258 -2.56 -18.03 -2.91
C ASN A 258 -3.00 -16.90 -3.85
N TYR A 259 -2.86 -17.05 -5.16
CA TYR A 259 -3.28 -16.06 -6.15
C TYR A 259 -4.40 -16.61 -7.04
N LEU A 260 -5.43 -15.83 -7.29
CA LEU A 260 -6.55 -16.19 -8.17
C LEU A 260 -6.88 -15.03 -9.10
N VAL A 261 -6.80 -15.26 -10.40
CA VAL A 261 -7.31 -14.31 -11.41
C VAL A 261 -8.85 -14.27 -11.35
N ASN A 262 -9.41 -13.07 -11.37
CA ASN A 262 -10.85 -12.90 -11.39
C ASN A 262 -11.40 -13.07 -12.83
N PRO A 263 -12.14 -14.14 -13.14
CA PRO A 263 -12.65 -14.34 -14.49
C PRO A 263 -13.74 -13.33 -14.90
N LYS A 264 -14.21 -12.51 -13.96
CA LYS A 264 -15.24 -11.49 -14.19
C LYS A 264 -14.66 -10.08 -14.35
N ALA A 265 -13.34 -9.92 -14.35
CA ALA A 265 -12.71 -8.61 -14.46
C ALA A 265 -12.87 -7.97 -15.86
N ASP A 266 -12.97 -8.79 -16.90
CA ASP A 266 -13.07 -8.37 -18.30
C ASP A 266 -14.54 -8.38 -18.84
N SER A 267 -15.52 -8.52 -17.95
CA SER A 267 -16.95 -8.60 -18.32
C SER A 267 -17.75 -7.31 -18.11
#